data_6a86442b96dd0b0e9a525ff2b3cdeddd
#
_entry.id   6a86442b96dd0b0e9a525ff2b3cdeddd
#
_cell.length_a   1.000
_cell.length_b   1.000
_cell.length_c   1.000
_cell.angle_alpha   90.00
_cell.angle_beta   90.00
_cell.angle_gamma   90.00
#
_symmetry.space_group_name_H-M   'P 1'
#
loop_
_entity.id
_entity.type
_entity.pdbx_description
1 polymer ?
#
loop_
_entity_poly.entity_id
_entity_poly.type
_entity_poly.pdbx_seq_one_letter_code
_entity_poly.pdbx_strand_id
1 'polypeptide(L)'
;SIADWKQNHPMFYQPSESIIKPQFVIEKIRELTRDDAIITTEVGQHQMWTAQFFEFRRPRTFLTSGGLGTMGFGLPAALGAQVAFPERQVIDISGDGSFQMNSQELATLVQYRLPVKIAILNNNFLGMVRQWQQMFFNKRYSQTCLELPIDFIKLAEAYGATGLQASKVDEVEKVISQALETPGPVLMEFKVAREENVLPMVPAGKAIHEMVLAS
;
A
#
# COMPACT_ATOMS: atom_id res chain seq x y z
N SER A 1 -29.00 -7.24 4.39
CA SER A 1 -28.45 -6.00 3.76
C SER A 1 -26.94 -6.08 3.61
N ILE A 2 -26.31 -5.13 2.92
CA ILE A 2 -24.83 -5.04 2.85
C ILE A 2 -24.21 -4.89 4.24
N ALA A 3 -24.88 -4.13 5.13
CA ALA A 3 -24.42 -3.96 6.50
C ALA A 3 -24.40 -5.29 7.26
N ASP A 4 -25.44 -6.11 7.11
CA ASP A 4 -25.52 -7.42 7.75
C ASP A 4 -24.43 -8.37 7.22
N TRP A 5 -24.12 -8.29 5.93
CA TRP A 5 -23.04 -9.09 5.33
C TRP A 5 -21.67 -8.68 5.87
N LYS A 6 -21.38 -7.38 5.94
CA LYS A 6 -20.14 -6.89 6.52
C LYS A 6 -19.98 -7.28 7.98
N GLN A 7 -21.07 -7.29 8.74
CA GLN A 7 -21.06 -7.68 10.15
C GLN A 7 -20.86 -9.19 10.35
N ASN A 8 -21.51 -10.02 9.52
CA ASN A 8 -21.51 -11.48 9.67
C ASN A 8 -20.34 -12.16 8.92
N HIS A 9 -19.78 -11.49 7.89
CA HIS A 9 -18.70 -11.99 7.06
C HIS A 9 -17.65 -10.88 6.83
N PRO A 10 -16.99 -10.37 7.89
CA PRO A 10 -15.96 -9.34 7.74
C PRO A 10 -14.76 -9.90 6.97
N MET A 11 -14.10 -9.04 6.22
CA MET A 11 -12.75 -9.36 5.73
C MET A 11 -11.84 -9.57 6.93
N PHE A 12 -11.00 -10.60 6.86
CA PHE A 12 -10.12 -10.89 7.98
C PHE A 12 -8.76 -11.42 7.50
N TYR A 13 -7.74 -11.25 8.33
CA TYR A 13 -6.41 -11.83 8.16
C TYR A 13 -5.93 -12.37 9.51
N GLN A 14 -4.92 -13.25 9.49
CA GLN A 14 -4.33 -13.77 10.71
C GLN A 14 -3.34 -12.74 11.28
N PRO A 15 -3.62 -12.13 12.44
CA PRO A 15 -2.67 -11.23 13.08
C PRO A 15 -1.36 -11.96 13.45
N SER A 16 -0.29 -11.19 13.59
CA SER A 16 1.00 -11.70 14.06
C SER A 16 1.65 -10.70 15.01
N GLU A 17 2.26 -11.18 16.07
CA GLU A 17 3.03 -10.34 17.00
C GLU A 17 4.47 -10.11 16.55
N SER A 18 4.97 -10.94 15.64
CA SER A 18 6.37 -10.95 15.21
C SER A 18 6.59 -10.45 13.78
N ILE A 19 5.57 -10.51 12.92
CA ILE A 19 5.67 -10.16 11.50
C ILE A 19 4.61 -9.12 11.17
N ILE A 20 5.02 -8.01 10.57
CA ILE A 20 4.09 -6.97 10.14
C ILE A 20 3.21 -7.53 9.01
N LYS A 21 1.90 -7.57 9.23
CA LYS A 21 0.94 -7.89 8.19
C LYS A 21 0.63 -6.63 7.36
N PRO A 22 0.58 -6.71 6.03
CA PRO A 22 0.27 -5.55 5.20
C PRO A 22 -1.11 -4.95 5.52
N GLN A 23 -2.10 -5.78 5.84
CA GLN A 23 -3.44 -5.37 6.25
C GLN A 23 -3.39 -4.53 7.53
N PHE A 24 -2.58 -4.92 8.51
CA PHE A 24 -2.40 -4.20 9.76
C PHE A 24 -1.86 -2.78 9.54
N VAL A 25 -0.89 -2.61 8.62
CA VAL A 25 -0.38 -1.28 8.28
C VAL A 25 -1.49 -0.40 7.70
N ILE A 26 -2.31 -0.96 6.81
CA ILE A 26 -3.41 -0.24 6.16
C ILE A 26 -4.47 0.19 7.19
N GLU A 27 -4.85 -0.71 8.11
CA GLU A 27 -5.77 -0.39 9.20
C GLU A 27 -5.21 0.71 10.11
N LYS A 28 -3.92 0.63 10.46
CA LYS A 28 -3.26 1.67 11.27
C LYS A 28 -3.18 3.02 10.55
N ILE A 29 -2.91 3.04 9.25
CA ILE A 29 -3.01 4.27 8.46
C ILE A 29 -4.44 4.82 8.54
N ARG A 30 -5.46 3.96 8.40
CA ARG A 30 -6.86 4.40 8.49
C ARG A 30 -7.21 4.98 9.87
N GLU A 31 -6.77 4.34 10.94
CA GLU A 31 -7.03 4.77 12.33
C GLU A 31 -6.41 6.15 12.63
N LEU A 32 -5.21 6.40 12.12
CA LEU A 32 -4.42 7.60 12.42
C LEU A 32 -4.67 8.78 11.48
N THR A 33 -5.42 8.56 10.38
CA THR A 33 -5.71 9.59 9.40
C THR A 33 -7.11 10.18 9.55
N ARG A 34 -7.29 11.40 9.04
CA ARG A 34 -8.60 12.06 9.03
C ARG A 34 -9.58 11.34 8.10
N ASP A 35 -10.87 11.47 8.36
CA ASP A 35 -11.93 10.87 7.54
C ASP A 35 -11.96 11.36 6.08
N ASP A 36 -11.38 12.51 5.81
CA ASP A 36 -11.29 13.12 4.49
C ASP A 36 -9.92 12.96 3.84
N ALA A 37 -9.01 12.19 4.43
CA ALA A 37 -7.72 11.88 3.82
C ALA A 37 -7.89 11.29 2.41
N ILE A 38 -7.04 11.72 1.49
CA ILE A 38 -6.99 11.17 0.14
C ILE A 38 -5.95 10.06 0.12
N ILE A 39 -6.38 8.88 -0.27
CA ILE A 39 -5.52 7.72 -0.41
C ILE A 39 -5.31 7.45 -1.89
N THR A 40 -4.05 7.43 -2.30
CA THR A 40 -3.66 6.92 -3.61
C THR A 40 -3.04 5.54 -3.45
N THR A 41 -3.07 4.73 -4.48
CA THR A 41 -2.33 3.46 -4.47
C THR A 41 -1.53 3.28 -5.74
N GLU A 42 -0.36 2.74 -5.56
CA GLU A 42 0.32 2.02 -6.61
C GLU A 42 -0.42 0.72 -6.95
N VAL A 43 0.07 -0.08 -7.89
CA VAL A 43 -0.63 -1.28 -8.37
C VAL A 43 0.07 -2.56 -7.91
N GLY A 44 -0.72 -3.46 -7.31
CA GLY A 44 -0.27 -4.75 -6.78
C GLY A 44 -1.14 -5.24 -5.63
N GLN A 45 -0.62 -6.14 -4.81
CA GLN A 45 -1.33 -6.66 -3.63
C GLN A 45 -1.76 -5.53 -2.67
N HIS A 46 -0.89 -4.55 -2.45
CA HIS A 46 -1.16 -3.38 -1.60
C HIS A 46 -2.40 -2.59 -2.05
N GLN A 47 -2.63 -2.44 -3.35
CA GLN A 47 -3.84 -1.84 -3.91
C GLN A 47 -5.09 -2.59 -3.49
N MET A 48 -5.06 -3.92 -3.62
CA MET A 48 -6.20 -4.78 -3.30
C MET A 48 -6.46 -4.81 -1.80
N TRP A 49 -5.41 -4.93 -0.96
CA TRP A 49 -5.56 -4.84 0.49
C TRP A 49 -6.08 -3.47 0.93
N THR A 50 -5.67 -2.38 0.27
CA THR A 50 -6.20 -1.05 0.56
C THR A 50 -7.71 -0.99 0.28
N ALA A 51 -8.15 -1.55 -0.85
CA ALA A 51 -9.58 -1.62 -1.17
C ALA A 51 -10.38 -2.50 -0.18
N GLN A 52 -9.74 -3.52 0.42
CA GLN A 52 -10.38 -4.44 1.36
C GLN A 52 -10.41 -3.92 2.80
N PHE A 53 -9.32 -3.31 3.28
CA PHE A 53 -9.11 -3.02 4.71
C PHE A 53 -9.08 -1.53 5.06
N PHE A 54 -8.97 -0.61 4.08
CA PHE A 54 -9.12 0.81 4.34
C PHE A 54 -10.59 1.22 4.28
N GLU A 55 -11.17 1.56 5.42
CA GLU A 55 -12.56 2.02 5.50
C GLU A 55 -12.70 3.46 4.99
N PHE A 56 -13.13 3.61 3.73
CA PHE A 56 -13.39 4.92 3.13
C PHE A 56 -14.73 5.49 3.61
N ARG A 57 -14.71 6.68 4.25
CA ARG A 57 -15.90 7.35 4.79
C ARG A 57 -16.38 8.52 3.93
N ARG A 58 -15.58 8.95 2.97
CA ARG A 58 -15.93 10.05 2.07
C ARG A 58 -15.79 9.60 0.62
N PRO A 59 -16.74 9.94 -0.26
CA PRO A 59 -16.60 9.65 -1.68
C PRO A 59 -15.45 10.46 -2.29
N ARG A 60 -14.85 9.93 -3.37
CA ARG A 60 -13.75 10.57 -4.12
C ARG A 60 -12.48 10.80 -3.28
N THR A 61 -12.22 9.92 -2.32
CA THR A 61 -10.99 9.93 -1.52
C THR A 61 -10.06 8.75 -1.81
N PHE A 62 -10.43 7.89 -2.75
CA PHE A 62 -9.63 6.76 -3.20
C PHE A 62 -9.29 6.92 -4.69
N LEU A 63 -8.00 7.10 -4.99
CA LEU A 63 -7.46 7.28 -6.33
C LEU A 63 -6.56 6.07 -6.66
N THR A 64 -6.99 5.28 -7.61
CA THR A 64 -6.28 4.04 -7.96
C THR A 64 -6.47 3.69 -9.43
N SER A 65 -5.46 3.08 -10.05
CA SER A 65 -5.56 2.54 -11.40
C SER A 65 -6.25 1.18 -11.38
N GLY A 66 -7.55 1.16 -11.01
CA GLY A 66 -8.33 -0.07 -10.86
C GLY A 66 -8.76 -0.74 -12.18
N GLY A 67 -8.71 -0.01 -13.30
CA GLY A 67 -9.06 -0.53 -14.62
C GLY A 67 -7.85 -1.11 -15.36
N LEU A 68 -6.90 -0.25 -15.73
CA LEU A 68 -5.70 -0.66 -16.48
C LEU A 68 -4.62 -1.32 -15.60
N GLY A 69 -4.61 -1.04 -14.30
CA GLY A 69 -3.60 -1.59 -13.40
C GLY A 69 -2.20 -1.07 -13.69
N THR A 70 -2.07 0.25 -13.88
CA THR A 70 -0.81 0.89 -14.26
C THR A 70 0.10 1.04 -13.05
N MET A 71 1.17 0.26 -12.96
CA MET A 71 2.23 0.46 -11.96
C MET A 71 2.89 1.83 -12.19
N GLY A 72 3.18 2.55 -11.10
CA GLY A 72 3.70 3.93 -11.17
C GLY A 72 2.61 5.01 -11.18
N PHE A 73 1.33 4.66 -10.99
CA PHE A 73 0.22 5.61 -10.94
C PHE A 73 0.12 6.35 -9.60
N GLY A 74 0.40 5.68 -8.49
CA GLY A 74 0.05 6.14 -7.14
C GLY A 74 0.75 7.42 -6.73
N LEU A 75 2.08 7.45 -6.82
CA LEU A 75 2.89 8.59 -6.41
C LEU A 75 2.60 9.86 -7.23
N PRO A 76 2.55 9.84 -8.58
CA PRO A 76 2.13 11.00 -9.37
C PRO A 76 0.69 11.46 -9.06
N ALA A 77 -0.23 10.52 -8.81
CA ALA A 77 -1.60 10.85 -8.41
C ALA A 77 -1.66 11.52 -7.03
N ALA A 78 -0.84 11.07 -6.08
CA ALA A 78 -0.70 11.70 -4.77
C ALA A 78 -0.19 13.14 -4.88
N LEU A 79 0.82 13.35 -5.72
CA LEU A 79 1.35 14.69 -6.03
C LEU A 79 0.23 15.59 -6.55
N GLY A 80 -0.49 15.15 -7.58
CA GLY A 80 -1.60 15.91 -8.16
C GLY A 80 -2.72 16.19 -7.15
N ALA A 81 -3.06 15.20 -6.32
CA ALA A 81 -4.05 15.36 -5.26
C ALA A 81 -3.62 16.39 -4.21
N GLN A 82 -2.34 16.38 -3.80
CA GLN A 82 -1.83 17.33 -2.81
C GLN A 82 -1.80 18.76 -3.36
N VAL A 83 -1.48 18.94 -4.63
CA VAL A 83 -1.55 20.27 -5.29
C VAL A 83 -3.00 20.76 -5.35
N ALA A 84 -3.95 19.88 -5.67
CA ALA A 84 -5.37 20.24 -5.78
C ALA A 84 -6.02 20.49 -4.40
N PHE A 85 -5.54 19.83 -3.36
CA PHE A 85 -6.11 19.87 -2.00
C PHE A 85 -4.99 20.06 -0.95
N PRO A 86 -4.38 21.28 -0.86
CA PRO A 86 -3.21 21.50 -0.02
C PRO A 86 -3.45 21.28 1.49
N GLU A 87 -4.70 21.44 1.95
CA GLU A 87 -5.07 21.29 3.36
C GLU A 87 -5.44 19.85 3.75
N ARG A 88 -5.50 18.94 2.78
CA ARG A 88 -5.87 17.55 3.05
C ARG A 88 -4.65 16.67 3.26
N GLN A 89 -4.80 15.65 4.08
CA GLN A 89 -3.81 14.59 4.16
C GLN A 89 -3.87 13.76 2.87
N VAL A 90 -2.71 13.57 2.23
CA VAL A 90 -2.58 12.70 1.06
C VAL A 90 -1.57 11.61 1.38
N ILE A 91 -1.99 10.37 1.26
CA ILE A 91 -1.15 9.20 1.53
C ILE A 91 -1.14 8.29 0.30
N ASP A 92 0.05 7.97 -0.19
CA ASP A 92 0.24 6.95 -1.22
C ASP A 92 0.60 5.62 -0.58
N ILE A 93 -0.19 4.57 -0.83
CA ILE A 93 0.09 3.21 -0.38
C ILE A 93 0.70 2.44 -1.56
N SER A 94 1.97 2.15 -1.43
CA SER A 94 2.82 1.60 -2.48
C SER A 94 3.30 0.18 -2.17
N GLY A 95 3.67 -0.54 -3.21
CA GLY A 95 4.53 -1.72 -3.11
C GLY A 95 5.96 -1.38 -3.55
N ASP A 96 6.93 -2.11 -3.05
CA ASP A 96 8.36 -1.93 -3.34
C ASP A 96 8.69 -1.97 -4.85
N GLY A 97 8.03 -2.84 -5.62
CA GLY A 97 8.23 -2.90 -7.07
C GLY A 97 7.53 -1.78 -7.83
N SER A 98 6.30 -1.44 -7.46
CA SER A 98 5.50 -0.43 -8.17
C SER A 98 6.00 0.99 -7.93
N PHE A 99 6.42 1.31 -6.71
CA PHE A 99 7.02 2.60 -6.36
C PHE A 99 8.22 2.96 -7.24
N GLN A 100 9.04 1.97 -7.59
CA GLN A 100 10.24 2.19 -8.42
C GLN A 100 9.92 2.69 -9.84
N MET A 101 8.70 2.51 -10.32
CA MET A 101 8.31 2.92 -11.67
C MET A 101 8.34 4.43 -11.86
N ASN A 102 8.00 5.21 -10.81
CA ASN A 102 7.95 6.67 -10.85
C ASN A 102 8.56 7.32 -9.60
N SER A 103 9.55 6.70 -8.96
CA SER A 103 10.23 7.23 -7.76
C SER A 103 10.88 8.61 -7.97
N GLN A 104 11.18 9.00 -9.22
CA GLN A 104 11.71 10.32 -9.56
C GLN A 104 10.75 11.47 -9.22
N GLU A 105 9.46 11.21 -9.03
CA GLU A 105 8.48 12.22 -8.60
C GLU A 105 8.75 12.73 -7.18
N LEU A 106 9.58 12.04 -6.40
CA LEU A 106 10.10 12.55 -5.14
C LEU A 106 10.79 13.92 -5.31
N ALA A 107 11.47 14.15 -6.45
CA ALA A 107 12.10 15.43 -6.73
C ALA A 107 11.08 16.57 -6.75
N THR A 108 9.93 16.35 -7.39
CA THR A 108 8.84 17.33 -7.45
C THR A 108 8.22 17.55 -6.08
N LEU A 109 7.95 16.48 -5.32
CA LEU A 109 7.42 16.59 -3.97
C LEU A 109 8.31 17.42 -3.05
N VAL A 110 9.63 17.19 -3.10
CA VAL A 110 10.61 17.92 -2.29
C VAL A 110 10.72 19.37 -2.75
N GLN A 111 10.84 19.61 -4.06
CA GLN A 111 10.97 20.96 -4.63
C GLN A 111 9.81 21.87 -4.20
N TYR A 112 8.59 21.35 -4.22
CA TYR A 112 7.39 22.12 -3.86
C TYR A 112 6.96 21.92 -2.40
N ARG A 113 7.73 21.18 -1.60
CA ARG A 113 7.46 20.88 -0.18
C ARG A 113 6.06 20.31 0.05
N LEU A 114 5.60 19.45 -0.86
CA LEU A 114 4.29 18.84 -0.76
C LEU A 114 4.28 17.77 0.32
N PRO A 115 3.41 17.84 1.35
CA PRO A 115 3.46 16.98 2.53
C PRO A 115 2.86 15.58 2.30
N VAL A 116 3.03 15.02 1.11
CA VAL A 116 2.60 13.66 0.79
C VAL A 116 3.31 12.63 1.68
N LYS A 117 2.56 11.67 2.22
CA LYS A 117 3.10 10.54 2.97
C LYS A 117 3.05 9.30 2.08
N ILE A 118 4.18 8.61 1.95
CA ILE A 118 4.32 7.44 1.09
C ILE A 118 4.55 6.24 1.99
N ALA A 119 3.67 5.24 1.93
CA ALA A 119 3.76 4.02 2.71
C ALA A 119 4.11 2.84 1.80
N ILE A 120 5.37 2.40 1.81
CA ILE A 120 5.84 1.26 1.03
C ILE A 120 5.65 -0.01 1.85
N LEU A 121 4.75 -0.90 1.39
CA LEU A 121 4.59 -2.25 1.90
C LEU A 121 5.61 -3.16 1.20
N ASN A 122 6.80 -3.26 1.78
CA ASN A 122 7.93 -3.99 1.18
C ASN A 122 7.89 -5.47 1.57
N ASN A 123 7.53 -6.33 0.62
CA ASN A 123 7.60 -7.79 0.76
C ASN A 123 8.71 -8.43 -0.08
N ASN A 124 9.52 -7.63 -0.77
CA ASN A 124 10.56 -8.04 -1.71
C ASN A 124 10.05 -8.93 -2.86
N PHE A 125 8.81 -8.67 -3.31
CA PHE A 125 8.23 -9.38 -4.45
C PHE A 125 7.38 -8.48 -5.35
N LEU A 126 7.30 -8.82 -6.62
CA LEU A 126 6.12 -8.49 -7.42
C LEU A 126 4.97 -9.38 -6.93
N GLY A 127 4.38 -8.98 -5.80
CA GLY A 127 3.59 -9.86 -4.95
C GLY A 127 2.36 -10.47 -5.63
N MET A 128 1.67 -9.71 -6.49
CA MET A 128 0.49 -10.23 -7.20
C MET A 128 0.91 -11.29 -8.23
N VAL A 129 2.01 -11.08 -8.95
CA VAL A 129 2.54 -12.07 -9.91
C VAL A 129 3.02 -13.33 -9.18
N ARG A 130 3.72 -13.17 -8.03
CA ARG A 130 4.11 -14.30 -7.18
C ARG A 130 2.89 -15.10 -6.72
N GLN A 131 1.82 -14.43 -6.27
CA GLN A 131 0.58 -15.09 -5.84
C GLN A 131 -0.04 -15.91 -6.98
N TRP A 132 -0.06 -15.39 -8.20
CA TRP A 132 -0.54 -16.13 -9.36
C TRP A 132 0.32 -17.34 -9.67
N GLN A 133 1.65 -17.20 -9.60
CA GLN A 133 2.56 -18.34 -9.78
C GLN A 133 2.33 -19.41 -8.69
N GLN A 134 2.06 -19.00 -7.46
CA GLN A 134 1.74 -19.90 -6.37
C GLN A 134 0.43 -20.67 -6.63
N MET A 135 -0.63 -19.96 -6.97
CA MET A 135 -1.99 -20.52 -7.01
C MET A 135 -2.29 -21.24 -8.32
N PHE A 136 -1.78 -20.75 -9.44
CA PHE A 136 -2.21 -21.22 -10.78
C PHE A 136 -1.11 -21.85 -11.62
N PHE A 137 0.15 -21.71 -11.21
CA PHE A 137 1.30 -22.19 -11.98
C PHE A 137 2.18 -23.18 -11.19
N ASN A 138 1.57 -23.96 -10.28
CA ASN A 138 2.24 -25.01 -9.50
C ASN A 138 3.51 -24.52 -8.76
N LYS A 139 3.48 -23.29 -8.21
CA LYS A 139 4.60 -22.66 -7.50
C LYS A 139 5.87 -22.53 -8.36
N ARG A 140 5.73 -22.46 -9.68
CA ARG A 140 6.86 -22.21 -10.58
C ARG A 140 7.20 -20.73 -10.58
N TYR A 141 7.91 -20.30 -9.55
CA TYR A 141 8.32 -18.91 -9.37
C TYR A 141 9.40 -18.53 -10.39
N SER A 142 9.21 -17.38 -11.05
CA SER A 142 10.16 -16.85 -12.02
C SER A 142 10.12 -15.34 -12.06
N GLN A 143 11.26 -14.68 -11.85
CA GLN A 143 11.49 -13.25 -12.00
C GLN A 143 10.53 -12.35 -11.19
N THR A 144 10.06 -12.83 -10.04
CA THR A 144 9.14 -12.08 -9.17
C THR A 144 9.77 -11.65 -7.85
N CYS A 145 10.92 -12.20 -7.51
CA CYS A 145 11.69 -11.81 -6.32
C CYS A 145 12.46 -10.52 -6.59
N LEU A 146 12.29 -9.55 -5.68
CA LEU A 146 12.92 -8.24 -5.74
C LEU A 146 13.96 -8.08 -4.60
N GLU A 147 14.73 -9.12 -4.31
CA GLU A 147 15.84 -9.06 -3.35
C GLU A 147 16.96 -8.15 -3.85
N LEU A 148 16.58 -6.97 -4.33
CA LEU A 148 17.51 -5.91 -4.68
C LEU A 148 17.86 -5.15 -3.41
N PRO A 149 19.13 -4.75 -3.24
CA PRO A 149 19.56 -4.01 -2.06
C PRO A 149 19.15 -2.52 -2.17
N ILE A 150 17.88 -2.24 -2.51
CA ILE A 150 17.38 -0.87 -2.53
C ILE A 150 17.08 -0.47 -1.10
N ASP A 151 17.81 0.52 -0.65
CA ASP A 151 17.57 1.21 0.61
C ASP A 151 16.62 2.38 0.35
N PHE A 152 15.33 2.18 0.59
CA PHE A 152 14.33 3.20 0.35
C PHE A 152 14.49 4.42 1.26
N ILE A 153 15.08 4.25 2.43
CA ILE A 153 15.35 5.36 3.35
C ILE A 153 16.43 6.27 2.77
N LYS A 154 17.56 5.69 2.36
CA LYS A 154 18.62 6.46 1.67
C LYS A 154 18.13 7.07 0.37
N LEU A 155 17.25 6.39 -0.36
CA LEU A 155 16.65 6.94 -1.56
C LEU A 155 15.84 8.20 -1.25
N ALA A 156 14.97 8.16 -0.23
CA ALA A 156 14.22 9.33 0.22
C ALA A 156 15.16 10.48 0.63
N GLU A 157 16.16 10.19 1.45
CA GLU A 157 17.16 11.16 1.91
C GLU A 157 17.95 11.77 0.75
N ALA A 158 18.32 10.98 -0.25
CA ALA A 158 19.03 11.45 -1.45
C ALA A 158 18.23 12.48 -2.25
N TYR A 159 16.88 12.38 -2.24
CA TYR A 159 16.00 13.40 -2.81
C TYR A 159 15.73 14.57 -1.86
N GLY A 160 16.08 14.47 -0.57
CA GLY A 160 15.79 15.47 0.45
C GLY A 160 14.43 15.28 1.14
N ALA A 161 13.81 14.12 1.00
CA ALA A 161 12.63 13.71 1.77
C ALA A 161 13.04 13.02 3.08
N THR A 162 12.12 12.94 4.04
CA THR A 162 12.34 12.17 5.26
C THR A 162 12.08 10.69 5.01
N GLY A 163 13.00 9.83 5.43
CA GLY A 163 12.85 8.36 5.39
C GLY A 163 12.60 7.80 6.79
N LEU A 164 11.58 6.94 6.95
CA LEU A 164 11.25 6.24 8.19
C LEU A 164 11.03 4.76 7.90
N GLN A 165 11.38 3.86 8.83
CA GLN A 165 11.23 2.42 8.64
C GLN A 165 10.61 1.76 9.87
N ALA A 166 9.73 0.78 9.64
CA ALA A 166 9.28 -0.19 10.64
C ALA A 166 9.60 -1.61 10.18
N SER A 167 10.25 -2.36 11.06
CA SER A 167 10.57 -3.78 10.87
C SER A 167 9.89 -4.69 11.89
N LYS A 168 9.26 -4.09 12.92
CA LYS A 168 8.52 -4.77 13.98
C LYS A 168 7.12 -4.21 14.10
N VAL A 169 6.22 -5.02 14.61
CA VAL A 169 4.78 -4.68 14.72
C VAL A 169 4.56 -3.45 15.62
N ASP A 170 5.29 -3.35 16.73
CA ASP A 170 5.20 -2.23 17.70
C ASP A 170 5.80 -0.91 17.19
N GLU A 171 6.50 -0.92 16.07
CA GLU A 171 7.05 0.26 15.42
C GLU A 171 6.05 0.91 14.44
N VAL A 172 5.07 0.17 13.95
CA VAL A 172 4.17 0.61 12.86
C VAL A 172 3.43 1.89 13.21
N GLU A 173 2.76 1.92 14.34
CA GLU A 173 1.99 3.09 14.78
C GLU A 173 2.88 4.31 15.03
N LYS A 174 4.05 4.11 15.60
CA LYS A 174 5.04 5.17 15.86
C LYS A 174 5.52 5.80 14.56
N VAL A 175 5.86 4.97 13.56
CA VAL A 175 6.34 5.44 12.26
C VAL A 175 5.26 6.23 11.53
N ILE A 176 4.01 5.76 11.53
CA ILE A 176 2.91 6.48 10.91
C ILE A 176 2.66 7.81 11.60
N SER A 177 2.56 7.82 12.94
CA SER A 177 2.34 9.05 13.73
C SER A 177 3.45 10.07 13.49
N GLN A 178 4.70 9.64 13.55
CA GLN A 178 5.86 10.50 13.26
C GLN A 178 5.81 11.05 11.84
N ALA A 179 5.45 10.24 10.85
CA ALA A 179 5.33 10.69 9.48
C ALA A 179 4.25 11.76 9.32
N LEU A 180 3.08 11.58 9.95
CA LEU A 180 1.98 12.53 9.87
C LEU A 180 2.32 13.88 10.50
N GLU A 181 3.16 13.91 11.52
CA GLU A 181 3.64 15.13 12.20
C GLU A 181 4.84 15.79 11.48
N THR A 182 5.57 15.04 10.68
CA THR A 182 6.77 15.54 9.98
C THR A 182 6.37 16.44 8.81
N PRO A 183 6.88 17.68 8.72
CA PRO A 183 6.65 18.56 7.58
C PRO A 183 7.25 18.00 6.28
N GLY A 184 6.61 18.30 5.14
CA GLY A 184 7.08 17.90 3.81
C GLY A 184 6.84 16.43 3.48
N PRO A 185 7.46 15.93 2.39
CA PRO A 185 7.28 14.55 1.96
C PRO A 185 8.02 13.59 2.89
N VAL A 186 7.33 12.49 3.25
CA VAL A 186 7.89 11.42 4.07
C VAL A 186 7.66 10.08 3.40
N LEU A 187 8.70 9.28 3.30
CA LEU A 187 8.63 7.90 2.87
C LEU A 187 8.75 6.98 4.09
N MET A 188 7.73 6.16 4.29
CA MET A 188 7.69 5.12 5.33
C MET A 188 7.87 3.76 4.68
N GLU A 189 8.86 3.00 5.07
CA GLU A 189 9.01 1.61 4.64
C GLU A 189 8.57 0.66 5.74
N PHE A 190 7.65 -0.25 5.41
CA PHE A 190 7.19 -1.32 6.29
C PHE A 190 7.67 -2.66 5.75
N LYS A 191 8.52 -3.38 6.49
CA LYS A 191 8.97 -4.74 6.16
C LYS A 191 7.84 -5.72 6.49
N VAL A 192 7.03 -6.04 5.49
CA VAL A 192 5.82 -6.85 5.71
C VAL A 192 6.04 -8.33 5.39
N ALA A 193 5.07 -9.17 5.79
CA ALA A 193 5.05 -10.59 5.47
C ALA A 193 5.27 -10.83 3.98
N ARG A 194 6.26 -11.64 3.64
CA ARG A 194 6.71 -11.84 2.25
C ARG A 194 5.70 -12.56 1.37
N GLU A 195 5.00 -13.55 1.93
CA GLU A 195 4.16 -14.47 1.15
C GLU A 195 2.67 -14.34 1.47
N GLU A 196 2.25 -13.19 2.01
CA GLU A 196 0.84 -12.91 2.24
C GLU A 196 0.08 -12.88 0.91
N ASN A 197 -1.08 -13.53 0.87
CA ASN A 197 -1.94 -13.55 -0.31
C ASN A 197 -3.15 -12.64 -0.14
N VAL A 198 -3.59 -12.04 -1.24
CA VAL A 198 -4.86 -11.30 -1.29
C VAL A 198 -6.00 -12.30 -1.45
N LEU A 199 -6.85 -12.39 -0.46
CA LEU A 199 -8.04 -13.24 -0.44
C LEU A 199 -9.22 -12.47 0.19
N PRO A 200 -10.46 -12.74 -0.20
CA PRO A 200 -10.89 -13.64 -1.27
C PRO A 200 -10.48 -13.17 -2.66
N MET A 201 -10.35 -14.11 -3.60
CA MET A 201 -10.02 -13.79 -4.98
C MET A 201 -10.86 -14.64 -5.96
N VAL A 202 -11.41 -14.01 -6.99
CA VAL A 202 -12.09 -14.72 -8.08
C VAL A 202 -11.07 -15.03 -9.18
N PRO A 203 -10.78 -16.31 -9.47
CA PRO A 203 -9.88 -16.67 -10.57
C PRO A 203 -10.40 -16.17 -11.92
N ALA A 204 -9.49 -15.85 -12.84
CA ALA A 204 -9.87 -15.40 -14.18
C ALA A 204 -10.78 -16.43 -14.89
N GLY A 205 -11.89 -15.96 -15.44
CA GLY A 205 -12.87 -16.80 -16.13
C GLY A 205 -13.85 -17.56 -15.22
N LYS A 206 -13.76 -17.39 -13.90
CA LYS A 206 -14.65 -18.01 -12.93
C LYS A 206 -15.79 -17.07 -12.53
N ALA A 207 -16.91 -17.66 -12.08
CA ALA A 207 -18.01 -16.90 -11.52
C ALA A 207 -17.71 -16.42 -10.09
N ILE A 208 -18.38 -15.38 -9.63
CA ILE A 208 -18.11 -14.76 -8.31
C ILE A 208 -18.28 -15.75 -7.15
N HIS A 209 -19.18 -16.72 -7.25
CA HIS A 209 -19.39 -17.76 -6.24
C HIS A 209 -18.31 -18.85 -6.24
N GLU A 210 -17.42 -18.87 -7.24
CA GLU A 210 -16.26 -19.76 -7.32
C GLU A 210 -14.99 -19.10 -6.76
N MET A 211 -15.16 -18.03 -5.94
CA MET A 211 -14.02 -17.35 -5.33
C MET A 211 -13.24 -18.26 -4.38
N VAL A 212 -11.93 -18.07 -4.37
CA VAL A 212 -11.03 -18.68 -3.37
C VAL A 212 -11.10 -17.83 -2.11
N LEU A 213 -11.48 -18.44 -0.97
CA LEU A 213 -11.71 -17.72 0.29
C LEU A 213 -10.51 -17.74 1.23
N ALA A 214 -9.81 -18.86 1.29
CA ALA A 214 -8.59 -19.04 2.08
C ALA A 214 -7.76 -20.19 1.49
N SER A 215 -6.46 -20.20 1.78
CA SER A 215 -5.55 -21.32 1.45
C SER A 215 -5.34 -22.20 2.65
#